data_ead69f5182c3cac8541fa8d2cdfcd896
#
_entry.id   ead69f5182c3cac8541fa8d2cdfcd896
#
_cell.length_a   1.000
_cell.length_b   1.000
_cell.length_c   1.000
_cell.angle_alpha   90.00
_cell.angle_beta   90.00
_cell.angle_gamma   90.00
#
_symmetry.space_group_name_H-M   'P 1'
#
loop_
_entity.id
_entity.type
_entity.pdbx_description
1 polymer ?
#
loop_
_entity_poly.entity_id
_entity_poly.type
_entity_poly.pdbx_seq_one_letter_code
_entity_poly.pdbx_strand_id
1 'polypeptide(L)'
;MHPSDFTDEAKRLVAQMTLQEKAGFCSGSDFWHLKSLERLGLGKIMVSDGPHGLRKQAETSDHLGMGAAVPATCFPAAGTLAAAWDPELCRSMGEALAKECAAEGIAVILGPGINIKRNPLCGRNFEYFSEDPMLAGTLAAAFVGGVQAQGVGCSLKHFAANNQVRSK
;
A
#
# COMPACT_ATOMS: atom_id res chain seq x y z
N MET A 1 -4.67 -6.51 17.43
CA MET A 1 -5.98 -7.03 16.97
C MET A 1 -5.74 -7.81 15.68
N HIS A 2 -6.19 -9.06 15.58
CA HIS A 2 -5.93 -9.89 14.39
C HIS A 2 -6.91 -9.51 13.27
N PRO A 3 -6.52 -9.51 11.97
CA PRO A 3 -7.42 -9.15 10.86
C PRO A 3 -8.72 -9.96 10.79
N SER A 4 -8.73 -11.19 11.30
CA SER A 4 -9.94 -12.03 11.42
C SER A 4 -11.00 -11.46 12.36
N ASP A 5 -10.62 -10.57 13.28
CA ASP A 5 -11.54 -10.05 14.30
C ASP A 5 -12.61 -9.12 13.73
N PHE A 6 -12.42 -8.65 12.49
CA PHE A 6 -13.35 -7.77 11.78
C PHE A 6 -14.20 -8.47 10.71
N THR A 7 -13.99 -9.77 10.48
CA THR A 7 -14.64 -10.49 9.38
C THR A 7 -16.16 -10.45 9.47
N ASP A 8 -16.71 -10.67 10.66
CA ASP A 8 -18.16 -10.72 10.85
C ASP A 8 -18.78 -9.32 10.77
N GLU A 9 -18.08 -8.30 11.27
CA GLU A 9 -18.48 -6.91 11.12
C GLU A 9 -18.48 -6.49 9.65
N ALA A 10 -17.44 -6.83 8.89
CA ALA A 10 -17.38 -6.56 7.46
C ALA A 10 -18.52 -7.25 6.70
N LYS A 11 -18.82 -8.52 7.00
CA LYS A 11 -19.97 -9.23 6.41
C LYS A 11 -21.29 -8.54 6.73
N ARG A 12 -21.47 -8.11 7.98
CA ARG A 12 -22.67 -7.40 8.44
C ARG A 12 -22.86 -6.08 7.67
N LEU A 13 -21.78 -5.31 7.50
CA LEU A 13 -21.81 -4.06 6.74
C LEU A 13 -22.13 -4.30 5.26
N VAL A 14 -21.43 -5.25 4.63
CA VAL A 14 -21.64 -5.61 3.22
C VAL A 14 -23.07 -6.09 2.95
N ALA A 15 -23.68 -6.83 3.90
CA ALA A 15 -25.08 -7.28 3.77
C ALA A 15 -26.08 -6.13 3.75
N GLN A 16 -25.76 -4.99 4.33
CA GLN A 16 -26.59 -3.79 4.36
C GLN A 16 -26.40 -2.88 3.14
N MET A 17 -25.36 -3.11 2.34
CA MET A 17 -25.06 -2.31 1.16
C MET A 17 -25.94 -2.69 -0.02
N THR A 18 -26.45 -1.69 -0.75
CA THR A 18 -27.04 -1.86 -2.07
C THR A 18 -25.97 -2.26 -3.10
N LEU A 19 -26.40 -2.74 -4.26
CA LEU A 19 -25.48 -3.06 -5.35
C LEU A 19 -24.69 -1.83 -5.83
N GLN A 20 -25.36 -0.67 -5.92
CA GLN A 20 -24.72 0.58 -6.30
C GLN A 20 -23.64 1.02 -5.30
N GLU A 21 -23.90 0.85 -4.01
CA GLU A 21 -22.93 1.16 -2.96
C GLU A 21 -21.72 0.22 -3.00
N LYS A 22 -21.96 -1.09 -3.19
CA LYS A 22 -20.88 -2.07 -3.38
C LYS A 22 -20.01 -1.72 -4.60
N ALA A 23 -20.63 -1.42 -5.73
CA ALA A 23 -19.91 -0.99 -6.93
C ALA A 23 -19.18 0.35 -6.70
N GLY A 24 -19.81 1.29 -6.00
CA GLY A 24 -19.20 2.57 -5.63
C GLY A 24 -17.96 2.42 -4.76
N PHE A 25 -17.96 1.46 -3.84
CA PHE A 25 -16.81 1.18 -2.97
C PHE A 25 -15.58 0.63 -3.72
N CYS A 26 -15.77 0.08 -4.92
CA CYS A 26 -14.69 -0.35 -5.81
C CYS A 26 -14.04 0.81 -6.59
N SER A 27 -14.44 2.06 -6.34
CA SER A 27 -13.88 3.23 -7.00
C SER A 27 -13.59 4.36 -5.99
N GLY A 28 -12.68 5.27 -6.36
CA GLY A 28 -12.39 6.44 -5.53
C GLY A 28 -13.51 7.49 -5.52
N SER A 29 -13.53 8.31 -4.49
CA SER A 29 -14.26 9.58 -4.48
C SER A 29 -13.44 10.71 -5.12
N ASP A 30 -12.14 10.59 -5.01
CA ASP A 30 -11.12 11.41 -5.66
C ASP A 30 -9.86 10.57 -5.89
N PHE A 31 -8.73 11.21 -6.20
CA PHE A 31 -7.49 10.51 -6.56
C PHE A 31 -6.90 9.67 -5.41
N TRP A 32 -7.11 10.12 -4.17
CA TRP A 32 -6.48 9.51 -2.99
C TRP A 32 -7.47 8.96 -1.96
N HIS A 33 -8.78 9.06 -2.20
CA HIS A 33 -9.77 8.60 -1.23
C HIS A 33 -10.75 7.60 -1.83
N LEU A 34 -11.10 6.60 -1.02
CA LEU A 34 -12.26 5.76 -1.27
C LEU A 34 -13.55 6.53 -0.93
N LYS A 35 -14.66 6.12 -1.53
CA LYS A 35 -15.97 6.71 -1.23
C LYS A 35 -16.38 6.42 0.20
N SER A 36 -16.99 7.39 0.86
CA SER A 36 -17.65 7.18 2.16
C SER A 36 -19.04 6.54 1.98
N LEU A 37 -19.50 5.89 3.04
CA LEU A 37 -20.86 5.40 3.16
C LEU A 37 -21.38 5.75 4.57
N GLU A 38 -21.69 7.03 4.75
CA GLU A 38 -21.96 7.64 6.07
C GLU A 38 -23.12 6.97 6.79
N ARG A 39 -24.18 6.53 6.05
CA ARG A 39 -25.32 5.83 6.65
C ARG A 39 -24.94 4.50 7.35
N LEU A 40 -23.79 3.94 7.05
CA LEU A 40 -23.23 2.75 7.69
C LEU A 40 -22.02 3.08 8.57
N GLY A 41 -21.75 4.36 8.82
CA GLY A 41 -20.61 4.79 9.63
C GLY A 41 -19.25 4.63 8.94
N LEU A 42 -19.21 4.39 7.64
CA LEU A 42 -17.97 4.27 6.87
C LEU A 42 -17.56 5.62 6.32
N GLY A 43 -16.57 6.24 6.98
CA GLY A 43 -16.00 7.51 6.58
C GLY A 43 -15.12 7.40 5.32
N LYS A 44 -14.62 8.55 4.87
CA LYS A 44 -13.63 8.64 3.80
C LYS A 44 -12.32 7.96 4.23
N ILE A 45 -11.80 7.07 3.42
CA ILE A 45 -10.54 6.36 3.66
C ILE A 45 -9.49 6.90 2.72
N MET A 46 -8.43 7.48 3.28
CA MET A 46 -7.29 7.96 2.50
C MET A 46 -6.32 6.82 2.22
N VAL A 47 -5.92 6.70 0.95
CA VAL A 47 -4.83 5.83 0.51
C VAL A 47 -3.69 6.71 -0.01
N SER A 48 -2.47 6.25 0.07
CA SER A 48 -1.32 6.99 -0.47
C SER A 48 -0.28 6.05 -1.05
N ASP A 49 0.45 6.53 -2.06
CA ASP A 49 1.61 5.83 -2.59
C ASP A 49 2.84 6.07 -1.69
N GLY A 50 3.92 5.34 -1.96
CA GLY A 50 5.21 5.52 -1.31
C GLY A 50 5.62 4.40 -0.35
N PRO A 51 5.73 3.14 -0.82
CA PRO A 51 6.21 2.03 0.02
C PRO A 51 7.68 2.16 0.46
N HIS A 52 8.43 3.10 -0.12
CA HIS A 52 9.82 3.42 0.25
C HIS A 52 9.98 4.87 0.75
N GLY A 53 8.90 5.49 1.13
CA GLY A 53 8.81 6.86 1.62
C GLY A 53 7.45 7.43 1.27
N LEU A 54 6.69 7.81 2.28
CA LEU A 54 5.32 8.30 2.11
C LEU A 54 5.25 9.42 1.08
N ARG A 55 4.33 9.30 0.12
CA ARG A 55 4.15 10.26 -0.96
C ARG A 55 2.76 10.91 -0.92
N LYS A 56 2.45 11.55 0.19
CA LYS A 56 1.22 12.34 0.32
C LYS A 56 1.43 13.73 -0.26
N GLN A 57 0.54 14.18 -1.12
CA GLN A 57 0.55 15.57 -1.61
C GLN A 57 0.11 16.53 -0.50
N ALA A 58 0.82 17.67 -0.38
CA ALA A 58 0.61 18.63 0.71
C ALA A 58 -0.71 19.41 0.59
N GLU A 59 -1.18 19.62 -0.65
CA GLU A 59 -2.37 20.42 -0.97
C GLU A 59 -3.28 19.67 -1.97
N THR A 60 -3.92 20.40 -2.86
CA THR A 60 -4.77 19.82 -3.89
C THR A 60 -4.00 18.83 -4.77
N SER A 61 -4.55 17.63 -4.91
CA SER A 61 -3.92 16.60 -5.70
C SER A 61 -3.86 17.01 -7.18
N ASP A 62 -2.67 17.05 -7.73
CA ASP A 62 -2.48 17.01 -9.16
C ASP A 62 -2.40 15.55 -9.61
N HIS A 63 -3.07 15.19 -10.69
CA HIS A 63 -3.06 13.81 -11.19
C HIS A 63 -1.68 13.35 -11.72
N LEU A 64 -0.71 14.24 -11.79
CA LEU A 64 0.64 13.98 -12.27
C LEU A 64 1.62 13.73 -11.13
N GLY A 65 1.24 14.03 -9.88
CA GLY A 65 2.11 13.89 -8.71
C GLY A 65 3.31 14.85 -8.73
N MET A 66 3.18 15.99 -9.41
CA MET A 66 4.22 17.01 -9.53
C MET A 66 4.12 18.08 -8.45
N GLY A 67 3.00 18.13 -7.72
CA GLY A 67 2.81 19.03 -6.59
C GLY A 67 3.71 18.68 -5.41
N ALA A 68 3.86 19.64 -4.50
CA ALA A 68 4.63 19.46 -3.28
C ALA A 68 4.09 18.29 -2.45
N ALA A 69 4.96 17.40 -2.01
CA ALA A 69 4.62 16.33 -1.07
C ALA A 69 4.94 16.76 0.36
N VAL A 70 4.27 16.16 1.33
CA VAL A 70 4.66 16.31 2.75
C VAL A 70 6.07 15.74 2.94
N PRO A 71 6.89 16.33 3.82
CA PRO A 71 8.19 15.78 4.18
C PRO A 71 8.02 14.36 4.75
N ALA A 72 8.82 13.43 4.25
CA ALA A 72 8.78 12.04 4.67
C ALA A 72 10.18 11.41 4.62
N THR A 73 10.38 10.32 5.33
CA THR A 73 11.62 9.57 5.31
C THR A 73 11.81 8.89 3.95
N CYS A 74 12.98 9.07 3.34
CA CYS A 74 13.41 8.31 2.18
C CYS A 74 14.01 6.98 2.64
N PHE A 75 13.19 5.94 2.69
CA PHE A 75 13.64 4.59 3.02
C PHE A 75 14.37 3.93 1.84
N PRO A 76 15.19 2.88 2.09
CA PRO A 76 15.81 2.11 1.02
C PRO A 76 14.78 1.53 0.05
N ALA A 77 15.10 1.52 -1.23
CA ALA A 77 14.26 0.88 -2.25
C ALA A 77 14.15 -0.64 -2.01
N ALA A 78 13.09 -1.27 -2.52
CA ALA A 78 12.82 -2.69 -2.27
C ALA A 78 13.98 -3.61 -2.63
N GLY A 79 14.67 -3.35 -3.74
CA GLY A 79 15.86 -4.13 -4.12
C GLY A 79 17.01 -4.01 -3.13
N THR A 80 17.24 -2.82 -2.59
CA THR A 80 18.27 -2.58 -1.55
C THR A 80 17.89 -3.26 -0.24
N LEU A 81 16.63 -3.12 0.18
CA LEU A 81 16.11 -3.77 1.38
C LEU A 81 16.18 -5.29 1.27
N ALA A 82 15.85 -5.85 0.10
CA ALA A 82 15.89 -7.27 -0.16
C ALA A 82 17.33 -7.85 -0.15
N ALA A 83 18.32 -7.04 -0.51
CA ALA A 83 19.72 -7.46 -0.47
C ALA A 83 20.25 -7.74 0.95
N ALA A 84 19.56 -7.27 1.98
CA ALA A 84 19.88 -7.59 3.36
C ALA A 84 19.47 -9.03 3.75
N TRP A 85 18.52 -9.65 3.05
CA TRP A 85 17.96 -10.98 3.37
C TRP A 85 17.41 -11.08 4.80
N ASP A 86 16.96 -9.95 5.34
CA ASP A 86 16.56 -9.82 6.74
C ASP A 86 15.06 -9.45 6.84
N PRO A 87 14.19 -10.41 7.21
CA PRO A 87 12.76 -10.14 7.41
C PRO A 87 12.49 -9.17 8.57
N GLU A 88 13.31 -9.15 9.63
CA GLU A 88 13.10 -8.24 10.77
C GLU A 88 13.42 -6.79 10.39
N LEU A 89 14.40 -6.58 9.52
CA LEU A 89 14.65 -5.26 8.94
C LEU A 89 13.46 -4.79 8.10
N CYS A 90 12.88 -5.68 7.29
CA CYS A 90 11.67 -5.37 6.51
C CYS A 90 10.48 -5.03 7.42
N ARG A 91 10.28 -5.77 8.50
CA ARG A 91 9.27 -5.50 9.51
C ARG A 91 9.46 -4.12 10.15
N SER A 92 10.67 -3.83 10.61
CA SER A 92 11.02 -2.56 11.25
C SER A 92 10.80 -1.36 10.32
N MET A 93 11.15 -1.51 9.04
CA MET A 93 10.85 -0.48 8.03
C MET A 93 9.34 -0.29 7.85
N GLY A 94 8.57 -1.38 7.79
CA GLY A 94 7.10 -1.33 7.71
C GLY A 94 6.49 -0.59 8.90
N GLU A 95 6.97 -0.85 10.10
CA GLU A 95 6.53 -0.16 11.32
C GLU A 95 6.86 1.33 11.30
N ALA A 96 8.06 1.70 10.84
CA ALA A 96 8.47 3.10 10.75
C ALA A 96 7.62 3.86 9.73
N LEU A 97 7.43 3.29 8.53
CA LEU A 97 6.58 3.88 7.49
C LEU A 97 5.12 4.05 7.96
N ALA A 98 4.59 3.06 8.66
CA ALA A 98 3.20 3.11 9.15
C ALA A 98 2.99 4.20 10.21
N LYS A 99 3.99 4.50 11.03
CA LYS A 99 3.93 5.65 11.96
C LYS A 99 3.82 6.98 11.22
N GLU A 100 4.55 7.15 10.12
CA GLU A 100 4.40 8.33 9.26
C GLU A 100 3.01 8.36 8.60
N CYS A 101 2.52 7.22 8.09
CA CYS A 101 1.17 7.11 7.54
C CYS A 101 0.10 7.51 8.56
N ALA A 102 0.20 7.02 9.78
CA ALA A 102 -0.75 7.34 10.85
C ALA A 102 -0.72 8.82 11.23
N ALA A 103 0.47 9.42 11.31
CA ALA A 103 0.64 10.85 11.58
C ALA A 103 0.00 11.73 10.49
N GLU A 104 -0.01 11.26 9.25
CA GLU A 104 -0.59 11.93 8.10
C GLU A 104 -2.04 11.52 7.78
N GLY A 105 -2.67 10.72 8.64
CA GLY A 105 -4.06 10.29 8.48
C GLY A 105 -4.30 9.31 7.32
N ILE A 106 -3.26 8.57 6.91
CA ILE A 106 -3.35 7.59 5.83
C ILE A 106 -3.73 6.23 6.40
N ALA A 107 -4.83 5.69 5.90
CA ALA A 107 -5.36 4.41 6.35
C ALA A 107 -4.74 3.21 5.61
N VAL A 108 -4.33 3.39 4.35
CA VAL A 108 -3.76 2.31 3.53
C VAL A 108 -2.59 2.85 2.71
N ILE A 109 -1.43 2.21 2.83
CA ILE A 109 -0.29 2.44 1.94
C ILE A 109 -0.39 1.54 0.70
N LEU A 110 -0.19 2.12 -0.49
CA LEU A 110 -0.17 1.39 -1.76
C LEU A 110 1.17 0.68 -1.96
N GLY A 111 1.31 -0.44 -1.33
CA GLY A 111 2.52 -1.25 -1.30
C GLY A 111 2.39 -2.43 -0.33
N PRO A 112 3.44 -3.28 -0.28
CA PRO A 112 4.66 -3.24 -1.09
C PRO A 112 4.45 -3.74 -2.52
N GLY A 113 5.39 -3.41 -3.41
CA GLY A 113 5.48 -3.99 -4.75
C GLY A 113 6.09 -5.39 -4.68
N ILE A 114 5.39 -6.41 -5.19
CA ILE A 114 5.79 -7.81 -5.06
C ILE A 114 5.91 -8.57 -6.38
N ASN A 115 5.83 -7.87 -7.51
CA ASN A 115 6.04 -8.51 -8.79
C ASN A 115 7.48 -9.05 -8.91
N ILE A 116 7.62 -10.19 -9.55
CA ILE A 116 8.90 -10.86 -9.69
C ILE A 116 9.75 -10.14 -10.74
N LYS A 117 11.03 -9.91 -10.45
CA LYS A 117 12.01 -9.29 -11.35
C LYS A 117 12.41 -10.26 -12.47
N ARG A 118 11.46 -10.56 -13.35
CA ARG A 118 11.63 -11.57 -14.39
C ARG A 118 12.48 -11.08 -15.55
N ASN A 119 12.31 -9.80 -15.95
CA ASN A 119 13.06 -9.18 -17.02
C ASN A 119 13.98 -8.10 -16.43
N PRO A 120 15.29 -8.18 -16.58
CA PRO A 120 16.22 -7.17 -16.06
C PRO A 120 16.01 -5.78 -16.66
N LEU A 121 15.40 -5.69 -17.85
CA LEU A 121 15.08 -4.42 -18.51
C LEU A 121 13.72 -3.84 -18.08
N CYS A 122 13.02 -4.45 -17.13
CA CYS A 122 11.76 -3.89 -16.62
C CYS A 122 12.03 -2.60 -15.86
N GLY A 123 11.45 -1.49 -16.34
CA GLY A 123 11.65 -0.15 -15.76
C GLY A 123 11.15 0.02 -14.33
N ARG A 124 10.40 -0.94 -13.80
CA ARG A 124 9.88 -0.92 -12.43
C ARG A 124 10.57 -1.89 -11.47
N ASN A 125 11.69 -2.49 -11.86
CA ASN A 125 12.44 -3.42 -11.00
C ASN A 125 12.92 -2.78 -9.68
N PHE A 126 13.13 -1.46 -9.65
CA PHE A 126 13.60 -0.74 -8.46
C PHE A 126 12.65 -0.88 -7.26
N GLU A 127 11.36 -1.02 -7.52
CA GLU A 127 10.32 -1.09 -6.48
C GLU A 127 9.93 -2.52 -6.08
N TYR A 128 10.56 -3.54 -6.66
CA TYR A 128 10.29 -4.95 -6.37
C TYR A 128 11.44 -5.59 -5.61
N PHE A 129 11.12 -6.60 -4.76
CA PHE A 129 12.10 -7.22 -3.88
C PHE A 129 13.08 -8.13 -4.64
N SER A 130 12.60 -9.15 -5.35
CA SER A 130 13.45 -10.21 -5.89
C SER A 130 12.90 -10.84 -7.17
N GLU A 131 13.77 -11.57 -7.87
CA GLU A 131 13.39 -12.53 -8.91
C GLU A 131 12.90 -13.85 -8.34
N ASP A 132 13.32 -14.17 -7.10
CA ASP A 132 12.88 -15.36 -6.38
C ASP A 132 11.54 -15.07 -5.66
N PRO A 133 10.45 -15.82 -5.98
CA PRO A 133 9.15 -15.61 -5.37
C PRO A 133 9.12 -15.96 -3.87
N MET A 134 9.95 -16.89 -3.40
CA MET A 134 10.04 -17.24 -1.98
C MET A 134 10.62 -16.08 -1.18
N LEU A 135 11.75 -15.53 -1.63
CA LEU A 135 12.38 -14.38 -1.00
C LEU A 135 11.46 -13.16 -1.02
N ALA A 136 10.89 -12.85 -2.19
CA ALA A 136 9.96 -11.72 -2.34
C ALA A 136 8.76 -11.85 -1.41
N GLY A 137 8.15 -13.03 -1.33
CA GLY A 137 7.00 -13.29 -0.46
C GLY A 137 7.33 -13.20 1.02
N THR A 138 8.47 -13.76 1.44
CA THR A 138 8.92 -13.73 2.84
C THR A 138 9.18 -12.31 3.32
N LEU A 139 9.92 -11.52 2.56
CA LEU A 139 10.25 -10.13 2.91
C LEU A 139 9.01 -9.23 2.88
N ALA A 140 8.15 -9.42 1.86
CA ALA A 140 6.90 -8.67 1.76
C ALA A 140 5.94 -8.98 2.92
N ALA A 141 5.82 -10.25 3.32
CA ALA A 141 5.00 -10.63 4.47
C ALA A 141 5.48 -9.98 5.77
N ALA A 142 6.79 -9.91 5.98
CA ALA A 142 7.38 -9.24 7.13
C ALA A 142 7.09 -7.73 7.12
N PHE A 143 7.27 -7.07 5.97
CA PHE A 143 6.94 -5.65 5.78
C PHE A 143 5.45 -5.37 6.07
N VAL A 144 4.55 -6.16 5.46
CA VAL A 144 3.10 -6.04 5.69
C VAL A 144 2.75 -6.23 7.17
N GLY A 145 3.35 -7.23 7.82
CA GLY A 145 3.16 -7.46 9.24
C GLY A 145 3.58 -6.26 10.10
N GLY A 146 4.68 -5.60 9.75
CA GLY A 146 5.13 -4.36 10.40
C GLY A 146 4.15 -3.21 10.22
N VAL A 147 3.69 -2.97 9.00
CA VAL A 147 2.71 -1.92 8.69
C VAL A 147 1.39 -2.16 9.42
N GLN A 148 0.86 -3.37 9.34
CA GLN A 148 -0.44 -3.71 9.94
C GLN A 148 -0.39 -3.70 11.48
N ALA A 149 0.74 -4.00 12.08
CA ALA A 149 0.92 -3.90 13.54
C ALA A 149 0.72 -2.48 14.07
N GLN A 150 0.86 -1.46 13.22
CA GLN A 150 0.62 -0.06 13.57
C GLN A 150 -0.80 0.42 13.17
N GLY A 151 -1.69 -0.47 12.74
CA GLY A 151 -3.07 -0.15 12.38
C GLY A 151 -3.25 0.45 10.96
N VAL A 152 -2.23 0.42 10.13
CA VAL A 152 -2.29 0.87 8.72
C VAL A 152 -2.44 -0.33 7.80
N GLY A 153 -3.31 -0.22 6.79
CA GLY A 153 -3.49 -1.27 5.79
C GLY A 153 -2.42 -1.24 4.70
N CYS A 154 -2.26 -2.37 4.01
CA CYS A 154 -1.41 -2.50 2.83
C CYS A 154 -2.23 -2.88 1.60
N SER A 155 -1.90 -2.30 0.46
CA SER A 155 -2.39 -2.74 -0.84
C SER A 155 -1.23 -3.30 -1.65
N LEU A 156 -1.11 -4.63 -1.65
CA LEU A 156 -0.08 -5.34 -2.42
C LEU A 156 -0.24 -5.04 -3.91
N LYS A 157 0.87 -4.74 -4.60
CA LYS A 157 0.84 -4.32 -6.00
C LYS A 157 1.94 -4.99 -6.83
N HIS A 158 1.79 -5.11 -8.15
CA HIS A 158 0.65 -4.67 -8.95
C HIS A 158 -0.07 -5.91 -9.50
N PHE A 159 -1.31 -6.06 -9.24
CA PHE A 159 -2.09 -7.19 -9.73
C PHE A 159 -2.43 -6.97 -11.23
N ALA A 160 -1.94 -7.85 -12.15
CA ALA A 160 -0.96 -8.88 -11.86
C ALA A 160 0.09 -8.92 -12.96
N ALA A 161 1.24 -9.62 -12.67
CA ALA A 161 2.30 -9.87 -13.64
C ALA A 161 2.93 -8.60 -14.24
N ASN A 162 3.06 -7.54 -13.46
CA ASN A 162 3.69 -6.27 -13.87
C ASN A 162 5.23 -6.37 -13.84
N ASN A 163 5.78 -7.27 -14.65
CA ASN A 163 7.21 -7.62 -14.64
C ASN A 163 7.91 -7.43 -16.01
N GLN A 164 7.26 -6.74 -16.94
CA GLN A 164 7.76 -6.52 -18.31
C GLN A 164 7.54 -5.08 -18.80
N VAL A 165 7.42 -4.11 -17.90
CA VAL A 165 7.28 -2.71 -18.28
C VAL A 165 8.58 -2.25 -18.93
N ARG A 166 8.54 -1.98 -20.23
CA ARG A 166 9.65 -1.37 -20.98
C ARG A 166 9.53 0.14 -20.85
N SER A 167 10.66 0.82 -20.63
CA SER A 167 10.72 2.27 -20.86
C SER A 167 10.36 2.54 -22.32
N LYS A 168 9.40 3.42 -22.55
CA LYS A 168 9.12 3.95 -23.88
C LYS A 168 10.18 4.97 -24.26
#